data_01f7f2e7a31a6a46774cc5ecc9eca925
#
_entry.id   01f7f2e7a31a6a46774cc5ecc9eca925
#
_cell.length_a   1.000
_cell.length_b   1.000
_cell.length_c   1.000
_cell.angle_alpha   90.00
_cell.angle_beta   90.00
_cell.angle_gamma   90.00
#
_symmetry.space_group_name_H-M   'P 1'
#
loop_
_entity.id
_entity.type
_entity.pdbx_description
1 polymer ?
#
loop_
_entity_poly.entity_id
_entity_poly.type
_entity_poly.pdbx_seq_one_letter_code
_entity_poly.pdbx_strand_id
1 'polypeptide(L)'
;EDIANKVQTFENIVGSSLVQKLIKAATVKCKKCGKNRLEVAIDYYLGKRSDICLKCRLLVPVIKTVVGNSISIFGMSEKELIDLMQDSYWAKGLVSVIKGLGETGIEKPFVPAAPLQVQWDLTDSELSFEQIHDEIDKLADFGVAHITFIGEVDSTFIKHADDVGMYPCLTGNGFNLEKIDKYVGAGVKFVDISLESINPQLHNEKLGIDNLWENAVE
;
A
#
# COMPACT_ATOMS: atom_id res chain seq x y z
N GLU A 1 3.30 -16.88 27.43
CA GLU A 1 3.70 -18.23 26.94
C GLU A 1 3.03 -18.58 25.62
N ASP A 2 1.73 -18.35 25.44
CA ASP A 2 1.00 -18.73 24.22
C ASP A 2 1.45 -17.93 22.97
N ILE A 3 1.69 -16.61 23.08
CA ILE A 3 2.15 -15.76 21.97
C ILE A 3 3.55 -16.15 21.50
N ALA A 4 4.49 -16.40 22.42
CA ALA A 4 5.84 -16.79 22.08
C ALA A 4 5.88 -18.15 21.36
N ASN A 5 5.06 -19.11 21.78
CA ASN A 5 4.92 -20.39 21.10
C ASN A 5 4.30 -20.28 19.70
N LYS A 6 3.32 -19.38 19.51
CA LYS A 6 2.72 -19.11 18.20
C LYS A 6 3.73 -18.47 17.25
N VAL A 7 4.51 -17.48 17.73
CA VAL A 7 5.56 -16.84 16.96
C VAL A 7 6.62 -17.88 16.53
N GLN A 8 7.10 -18.70 17.47
CA GLN A 8 8.09 -19.74 17.16
C GLN A 8 7.56 -20.78 16.17
N THR A 9 6.29 -21.16 16.28
CA THR A 9 5.64 -22.10 15.34
C THR A 9 5.55 -21.47 13.94
N PHE A 10 5.15 -20.20 13.85
CA PHE A 10 5.12 -19.45 12.59
C PHE A 10 6.51 -19.34 11.96
N GLU A 11 7.53 -18.99 12.75
CA GLU A 11 8.92 -18.94 12.32
C GLU A 11 9.40 -20.27 11.74
N ASN A 12 9.12 -21.36 12.40
CA ASN A 12 9.50 -22.72 11.95
C ASN A 12 8.81 -23.10 10.63
N ILE A 13 7.52 -22.75 10.48
CA ILE A 13 6.76 -23.02 9.25
C ILE A 13 7.33 -22.20 8.09
N VAL A 14 7.47 -20.90 8.26
CA VAL A 14 7.93 -19.98 7.19
C VAL A 14 9.42 -20.18 6.88
N GLY A 15 10.23 -20.60 7.85
CA GLY A 15 11.64 -20.95 7.67
C GLY A 15 11.87 -22.22 6.86
N SER A 16 10.83 -23.04 6.66
CA SER A 16 10.93 -24.28 5.86
C SER A 16 11.18 -23.97 4.38
N SER A 17 12.19 -24.63 3.79
CA SER A 17 12.54 -24.44 2.38
C SER A 17 11.40 -24.79 1.41
N LEU A 18 10.54 -25.73 1.80
CA LEU A 18 9.36 -26.09 1.03
C LEU A 18 8.33 -24.96 1.02
N VAL A 19 8.04 -24.38 2.19
CA VAL A 19 7.09 -23.26 2.32
C VAL A 19 7.59 -22.02 1.57
N GLN A 20 8.90 -21.72 1.68
CA GLN A 20 9.49 -20.62 0.91
C GLN A 20 9.34 -20.81 -0.60
N LYS A 21 9.57 -22.03 -1.12
CA LYS A 21 9.33 -22.34 -2.55
C LYS A 21 7.87 -22.16 -2.95
N LEU A 22 6.93 -22.55 -2.10
CA LEU A 22 5.50 -22.37 -2.33
C LEU A 22 5.13 -20.88 -2.33
N ILE A 23 5.63 -20.10 -1.37
CA ILE A 23 5.44 -18.64 -1.32
C ILE A 23 6.01 -18.01 -2.59
N LYS A 24 7.24 -18.31 -2.99
CA LYS A 24 7.83 -17.82 -4.24
C LYS A 24 6.96 -18.13 -5.46
N ALA A 25 6.45 -19.36 -5.57
CA ALA A 25 5.57 -19.76 -6.67
C ALA A 25 4.21 -19.03 -6.65
N ALA A 26 3.69 -18.73 -5.46
CA ALA A 26 2.44 -18.01 -5.26
C ALA A 26 2.55 -16.50 -5.54
N THR A 27 3.72 -15.90 -5.35
CA THR A 27 3.95 -14.46 -5.42
C THR A 27 4.63 -13.97 -6.69
N VAL A 28 4.78 -14.80 -7.73
CA VAL A 28 5.29 -14.36 -9.04
C VAL A 28 4.21 -13.67 -9.88
N LYS A 29 4.62 -12.75 -10.74
CA LYS A 29 3.72 -12.12 -11.74
C LYS A 29 3.17 -13.18 -12.69
N CYS A 30 1.86 -13.27 -12.82
CA CYS A 30 1.20 -14.19 -13.71
C CYS A 30 1.14 -13.62 -15.14
N LYS A 31 1.82 -14.26 -16.10
CA LYS A 31 1.82 -13.83 -17.50
C LYS A 31 0.42 -13.76 -18.13
N LYS A 32 -0.54 -14.61 -17.69
CA LYS A 32 -1.92 -14.61 -18.23
C LYS A 32 -2.82 -13.56 -17.58
N CYS A 33 -2.62 -13.30 -16.27
CA CYS A 33 -3.50 -12.42 -15.50
C CYS A 33 -2.93 -11.01 -15.31
N GLY A 34 -1.65 -10.78 -15.66
CA GLY A 34 -1.00 -9.46 -15.66
C GLY A 34 -0.45 -9.01 -14.31
N LYS A 35 -0.98 -9.53 -13.19
CA LYS A 35 -0.61 -9.17 -11.82
C LYS A 35 0.04 -10.34 -11.07
N ASN A 36 0.47 -10.08 -9.83
CA ASN A 36 0.93 -11.12 -8.89
C ASN A 36 -0.15 -12.19 -8.70
N ARG A 37 0.23 -13.48 -8.67
CA ARG A 37 -0.74 -14.59 -8.58
C ARG A 37 -1.56 -14.55 -7.31
N LEU A 38 -0.94 -14.22 -6.18
CA LEU A 38 -1.64 -14.15 -4.89
C LEU A 38 -2.62 -12.97 -4.89
N GLU A 39 -2.22 -11.81 -5.39
CA GLU A 39 -3.10 -10.65 -5.58
C GLU A 39 -4.30 -10.98 -6.48
N VAL A 40 -4.06 -11.62 -7.62
CA VAL A 40 -5.13 -12.08 -8.52
C VAL A 40 -6.10 -13.04 -7.82
N ALA A 41 -5.59 -13.92 -6.97
CA ALA A 41 -6.42 -14.89 -6.25
C ALA A 41 -7.22 -14.21 -5.11
N ILE A 42 -6.66 -13.20 -4.45
CA ILE A 42 -7.36 -12.33 -3.48
C ILE A 42 -8.47 -11.56 -4.18
N ASP A 43 -8.18 -10.88 -5.29
CA ASP A 43 -9.18 -10.14 -6.07
C ASP A 43 -10.35 -11.04 -6.52
N TYR A 44 -10.04 -12.26 -6.94
CA TYR A 44 -11.07 -13.24 -7.30
C TYR A 44 -11.90 -13.69 -6.08
N TYR A 45 -11.27 -13.95 -4.96
CA TYR A 45 -11.95 -14.33 -3.72
C TYR A 45 -12.89 -13.23 -3.21
N LEU A 46 -12.49 -11.97 -3.35
CA LEU A 46 -13.25 -10.79 -2.96
C LEU A 46 -14.34 -10.39 -4.00
N GLY A 47 -14.44 -11.10 -5.11
CA GLY A 47 -15.40 -10.79 -6.18
C GLY A 47 -15.02 -9.58 -7.06
N LYS A 48 -13.83 -9.01 -6.88
CA LYS A 48 -13.31 -7.88 -7.69
C LYS A 48 -12.94 -8.30 -9.11
N ARG A 49 -12.77 -9.60 -9.33
CA ARG A 49 -12.39 -10.18 -10.59
C ARG A 49 -13.18 -11.47 -10.85
N SER A 50 -13.75 -11.62 -12.05
CA SER A 50 -14.56 -12.78 -12.42
C SER A 50 -13.78 -13.90 -13.12
N ASP A 51 -12.65 -13.56 -13.78
CA ASP A 51 -11.87 -14.52 -14.58
C ASP A 51 -10.40 -14.55 -14.14
N ILE A 52 -9.92 -15.77 -13.86
CA ILE A 52 -8.52 -16.04 -13.49
C ILE A 52 -8.04 -17.37 -14.08
N CYS A 53 -6.76 -17.46 -14.40
CA CYS A 53 -6.16 -18.68 -14.89
C CYS A 53 -6.08 -19.78 -13.80
N LEU A 54 -5.95 -21.04 -14.22
CA LEU A 54 -5.89 -22.19 -13.31
C LEU A 54 -4.81 -22.04 -12.22
N LYS A 55 -3.62 -21.52 -12.59
CA LYS A 55 -2.52 -21.35 -11.62
C LYS A 55 -2.86 -20.36 -10.49
N CYS A 56 -3.60 -19.29 -10.78
CA CYS A 56 -4.07 -18.35 -9.76
C CYS A 56 -5.24 -18.95 -8.96
N ARG A 57 -6.12 -19.70 -9.62
CA ARG A 57 -7.28 -20.36 -8.98
C ARG A 57 -6.86 -21.37 -7.91
N LEU A 58 -5.73 -22.04 -8.08
CA LEU A 58 -5.19 -22.98 -7.09
C LEU A 58 -4.83 -22.33 -5.75
N LEU A 59 -4.67 -21.01 -5.69
CA LEU A 59 -4.40 -20.27 -4.44
C LEU A 59 -5.68 -19.90 -3.67
N VAL A 60 -6.84 -19.92 -4.31
CA VAL A 60 -8.12 -19.53 -3.66
C VAL A 60 -8.47 -20.38 -2.43
N PRO A 61 -8.28 -21.71 -2.43
CA PRO A 61 -8.51 -22.51 -1.22
C PRO A 61 -7.59 -22.10 -0.05
N VAL A 62 -6.35 -21.72 -0.34
CA VAL A 62 -5.41 -21.23 0.68
C VAL A 62 -5.93 -19.93 1.29
N ILE A 63 -6.38 -18.99 0.47
CA ILE A 63 -6.97 -17.73 0.93
C ILE A 63 -8.19 -18.00 1.81
N LYS A 64 -9.10 -18.87 1.39
CA LYS A 64 -10.27 -19.28 2.18
C LYS A 64 -9.89 -19.82 3.55
N THR A 65 -8.85 -20.66 3.61
CA THR A 65 -8.37 -21.21 4.88
C THR A 65 -7.79 -20.12 5.77
N VAL A 66 -7.01 -19.18 5.23
CA VAL A 66 -6.42 -18.06 5.98
C VAL A 66 -7.52 -17.14 6.51
N VAL A 67 -8.48 -16.78 5.67
CA VAL A 67 -9.61 -15.92 6.06
C VAL A 67 -10.48 -16.61 7.11
N GLY A 68 -10.84 -17.88 6.91
CA GLY A 68 -11.63 -18.65 7.89
C GLY A 68 -10.95 -18.86 9.25
N ASN A 69 -9.60 -18.69 9.32
CA ASN A 69 -8.84 -18.73 10.56
C ASN A 69 -8.34 -17.35 11.01
N SER A 70 -8.94 -16.28 10.50
CA SER A 70 -8.49 -14.90 10.69
C SER A 70 -8.40 -14.49 12.17
N ILE A 71 -9.35 -14.92 13.01
CA ILE A 71 -9.30 -14.65 14.46
C ILE A 71 -8.03 -15.23 15.09
N SER A 72 -7.67 -16.45 14.72
CA SER A 72 -6.48 -17.13 15.28
C SER A 72 -5.17 -16.54 14.75
N ILE A 73 -5.15 -16.09 13.49
CA ILE A 73 -3.94 -15.61 12.80
C ILE A 73 -3.72 -14.10 13.06
N PHE A 74 -4.79 -13.30 12.94
CA PHE A 74 -4.70 -11.83 12.94
C PHE A 74 -5.44 -11.17 14.11
N GLY A 75 -6.19 -11.93 14.90
CA GLY A 75 -7.00 -11.38 16.00
C GLY A 75 -8.26 -10.63 15.54
N MET A 76 -8.64 -10.74 14.27
CA MET A 76 -9.81 -10.08 13.69
C MET A 76 -10.78 -11.09 13.07
N SER A 77 -12.06 -10.74 13.00
CA SER A 77 -13.08 -11.59 12.39
C SER A 77 -12.88 -11.72 10.87
N GLU A 78 -13.47 -12.76 10.28
CA GLU A 78 -13.48 -12.96 8.83
C GLU A 78 -14.02 -11.73 8.08
N LYS A 79 -15.11 -11.14 8.59
CA LYS A 79 -15.71 -9.95 8.00
C LYS A 79 -14.76 -8.75 8.03
N GLU A 80 -14.16 -8.47 9.18
CA GLU A 80 -13.19 -7.36 9.31
C GLU A 80 -11.99 -7.54 8.38
N LEU A 81 -11.49 -8.77 8.23
CA LEU A 81 -10.39 -9.05 7.31
C LEU A 81 -10.81 -8.87 5.83
N ILE A 82 -12.02 -9.31 5.46
CA ILE A 82 -12.58 -9.12 4.12
C ILE A 82 -12.78 -7.63 3.83
N ASP A 83 -13.38 -6.89 4.75
CA ASP A 83 -13.61 -5.45 4.60
C ASP A 83 -12.28 -4.69 4.42
N LEU A 84 -11.27 -5.05 5.22
CA LEU A 84 -9.92 -4.49 5.10
C LEU A 84 -9.28 -4.77 3.72
N MET A 85 -9.42 -6.00 3.21
CA MET A 85 -8.88 -6.39 1.90
C MET A 85 -9.66 -5.81 0.71
N GLN A 86 -10.81 -5.15 0.94
CA GLN A 86 -11.48 -4.41 -0.14
C GLN A 86 -10.61 -3.27 -0.67
N ASP A 87 -9.80 -2.66 0.17
CA ASP A 87 -8.83 -1.68 -0.28
C ASP A 87 -7.62 -2.36 -0.95
N SER A 88 -7.34 -2.00 -2.20
CA SER A 88 -6.32 -2.66 -3.03
C SER A 88 -4.92 -2.56 -2.42
N TYR A 89 -4.61 -1.46 -1.73
CA TYR A 89 -3.32 -1.26 -1.10
C TYR A 89 -3.03 -2.25 0.04
N TRP A 90 -4.07 -2.69 0.76
CA TRP A 90 -3.91 -3.73 1.78
C TRP A 90 -3.48 -5.06 1.18
N ALA A 91 -4.14 -5.45 0.08
CA ALA A 91 -3.76 -6.65 -0.65
C ALA A 91 -2.32 -6.56 -1.20
N LYS A 92 -1.92 -5.40 -1.75
CA LYS A 92 -0.55 -5.13 -2.20
C LYS A 92 0.47 -5.25 -1.06
N GLY A 93 0.23 -4.56 0.04
CA GLY A 93 1.10 -4.59 1.21
C GLY A 93 1.28 -6.01 1.77
N LEU A 94 0.18 -6.75 1.92
CA LEU A 94 0.19 -8.14 2.36
C LEU A 94 0.99 -9.03 1.40
N VAL A 95 0.78 -8.90 0.10
CA VAL A 95 1.52 -9.65 -0.93
C VAL A 95 3.00 -9.32 -0.89
N SER A 96 3.39 -8.06 -0.68
CA SER A 96 4.79 -7.64 -0.53
C SER A 96 5.45 -8.26 0.69
N VAL A 97 4.76 -8.28 1.84
CA VAL A 97 5.22 -8.95 3.06
C VAL A 97 5.40 -10.46 2.84
N ILE A 98 4.38 -11.14 2.29
CA ILE A 98 4.44 -12.58 2.02
C ILE A 98 5.57 -12.91 1.03
N LYS A 99 5.74 -12.11 -0.01
CA LYS A 99 6.81 -12.27 -1.00
C LYS A 99 8.19 -12.11 -0.34
N GLY A 100 8.37 -11.10 0.52
CA GLY A 100 9.60 -10.90 1.30
C GLY A 100 9.92 -12.12 2.16
N LEU A 101 8.94 -12.69 2.87
CA LEU A 101 9.11 -13.93 3.62
C LEU A 101 9.57 -15.10 2.74
N GLY A 102 9.08 -15.19 1.51
CA GLY A 102 9.53 -16.21 0.56
C GLY A 102 10.96 -16.01 0.05
N GLU A 103 11.40 -14.75 -0.08
CA GLU A 103 12.70 -14.39 -0.65
C GLU A 103 13.83 -14.43 0.39
N THR A 104 13.59 -13.82 1.56
CA THR A 104 14.59 -13.64 2.63
C THR A 104 14.34 -14.53 3.87
N GLY A 105 13.17 -15.19 3.95
CA GLY A 105 12.77 -15.92 5.15
C GLY A 105 12.40 -14.97 6.29
N ILE A 106 12.67 -15.42 7.51
CA ILE A 106 12.42 -14.68 8.75
C ILE A 106 13.69 -14.05 9.34
N GLU A 107 14.65 -13.72 8.49
CA GLU A 107 15.85 -13.01 8.95
C GLU A 107 15.47 -11.64 9.54
N LYS A 108 16.21 -11.23 10.57
CA LYS A 108 15.98 -9.94 11.23
C LYS A 108 17.08 -8.96 10.86
N PRO A 109 16.73 -7.70 10.50
CA PRO A 109 15.38 -7.17 10.37
C PRO A 109 14.61 -7.77 9.18
N PHE A 110 13.30 -7.99 9.36
CA PHE A 110 12.42 -8.45 8.28
C PHE A 110 12.35 -7.40 7.16
N VAL A 111 12.51 -7.84 5.93
CA VAL A 111 12.47 -6.96 4.75
C VAL A 111 11.33 -7.40 3.83
N PRO A 112 10.30 -6.55 3.60
CA PRO A 112 9.29 -6.81 2.57
C PRO A 112 9.93 -6.76 1.18
N ALA A 113 9.31 -7.38 0.19
CA ALA A 113 9.83 -7.44 -1.18
C ALA A 113 9.84 -6.09 -1.91
N ALA A 114 9.07 -5.12 -1.42
CA ALA A 114 9.07 -3.73 -1.87
C ALA A 114 8.91 -2.80 -0.67
N PRO A 115 9.33 -1.53 -0.75
CA PRO A 115 8.96 -0.53 0.25
C PRO A 115 7.43 -0.51 0.41
N LEU A 116 6.93 -0.53 1.64
CA LEU A 116 5.49 -0.42 1.89
C LEU A 116 4.99 0.98 1.58
N GLN A 117 5.84 1.98 1.82
CA GLN A 117 5.56 3.39 1.58
C GLN A 117 6.73 4.06 0.87
N VAL A 118 6.43 4.94 -0.06
CA VAL A 118 7.35 5.85 -0.73
C VAL A 118 6.87 7.27 -0.53
N GLN A 119 7.78 8.18 -0.18
CA GLN A 119 7.54 9.62 -0.21
C GLN A 119 8.20 10.19 -1.47
N TRP A 120 7.48 11.04 -2.19
CA TRP A 120 7.95 11.60 -3.44
C TRP A 120 7.74 13.11 -3.49
N ASP A 121 8.84 13.84 -3.48
CA ASP A 121 8.86 15.28 -3.72
C ASP A 121 9.01 15.55 -5.22
N LEU A 122 8.02 16.21 -5.79
CA LEU A 122 7.99 16.58 -7.21
C LEU A 122 8.30 18.07 -7.44
N THR A 123 8.61 18.83 -6.41
CA THR A 123 8.78 20.31 -6.47
C THR A 123 9.80 20.73 -7.50
N ASP A 124 10.96 20.05 -7.53
CA ASP A 124 12.07 20.34 -8.46
C ASP A 124 12.28 19.18 -9.45
N SER A 125 11.24 18.38 -9.73
CA SER A 125 11.36 17.24 -10.62
C SER A 125 11.48 17.69 -12.08
N GLU A 126 12.50 17.18 -12.78
CA GLU A 126 12.69 17.37 -14.22
C GLU A 126 11.89 16.36 -15.07
N LEU A 127 11.12 15.48 -14.43
CA LEU A 127 10.32 14.46 -15.12
C LEU A 127 9.13 15.10 -15.83
N SER A 128 8.85 14.64 -17.05
CA SER A 128 7.60 15.02 -17.74
C SER A 128 6.39 14.41 -17.05
N PHE A 129 5.22 14.95 -17.39
CA PHE A 129 3.93 14.44 -16.90
C PHE A 129 3.77 12.94 -17.16
N GLU A 130 4.08 12.48 -18.36
CA GLU A 130 4.01 11.08 -18.77
C GLU A 130 5.02 10.21 -18.02
N GLN A 131 6.23 10.74 -17.79
CA GLN A 131 7.25 10.02 -17.02
C GLN A 131 6.84 9.81 -15.56
N ILE A 132 6.15 10.79 -14.94
CA ILE A 132 5.64 10.64 -13.57
C ILE A 132 4.57 9.53 -13.52
N HIS A 133 3.66 9.47 -14.50
CA HIS A 133 2.68 8.37 -14.59
C HIS A 133 3.37 7.00 -14.75
N ASP A 134 4.35 6.90 -15.64
CA ASP A 134 5.12 5.68 -15.83
C ASP A 134 5.86 5.22 -14.57
N GLU A 135 6.39 6.16 -13.78
CA GLU A 135 7.06 5.82 -12.52
C GLU A 135 6.03 5.36 -11.45
N ILE A 136 4.83 5.96 -11.39
CA ILE A 136 3.75 5.48 -10.52
C ILE A 136 3.38 4.03 -10.89
N ASP A 137 3.25 3.71 -12.18
CA ASP A 137 2.99 2.34 -12.65
C ASP A 137 4.10 1.36 -12.22
N LYS A 138 5.37 1.77 -12.36
CA LYS A 138 6.52 0.95 -11.94
C LYS A 138 6.53 0.71 -10.44
N LEU A 139 6.24 1.73 -9.63
CA LEU A 139 6.15 1.59 -8.17
C LEU A 139 5.01 0.63 -7.79
N ALA A 140 3.85 0.77 -8.42
CA ALA A 140 2.71 -0.12 -8.20
C ALA A 140 3.02 -1.58 -8.61
N ASP A 141 3.64 -1.79 -9.78
CA ASP A 141 4.07 -3.10 -10.28
C ASP A 141 5.16 -3.73 -9.41
N PHE A 142 6.05 -2.92 -8.85
CA PHE A 142 7.07 -3.38 -7.91
C PHE A 142 6.46 -3.87 -6.59
N GLY A 143 5.29 -3.36 -6.21
CA GLY A 143 4.55 -3.77 -5.02
C GLY A 143 4.50 -2.72 -3.91
N VAL A 144 4.82 -1.46 -4.23
CA VAL A 144 4.61 -0.34 -3.31
C VAL A 144 3.12 -0.15 -3.07
N ALA A 145 2.72 -0.17 -1.81
CA ALA A 145 1.31 -0.07 -1.44
C ALA A 145 0.87 1.37 -1.18
N HIS A 146 1.78 2.24 -0.74
CA HIS A 146 1.49 3.57 -0.24
C HIS A 146 2.43 4.59 -0.88
N ILE A 147 1.87 5.66 -1.46
CA ILE A 147 2.63 6.77 -2.00
C ILE A 147 2.20 8.08 -1.35
N THR A 148 3.15 8.83 -0.82
CA THR A 148 2.92 10.15 -0.25
C THR A 148 3.61 11.19 -1.12
N PHE A 149 2.84 12.05 -1.74
CA PHE A 149 3.36 13.21 -2.46
C PHE A 149 3.62 14.34 -1.47
N ILE A 150 4.76 15.01 -1.63
CA ILE A 150 5.17 16.13 -0.77
C ILE A 150 4.81 17.44 -1.48
N GLY A 151 4.10 18.32 -0.78
CA GLY A 151 3.66 19.60 -1.31
C GLY A 151 2.50 19.50 -2.30
N GLU A 152 2.39 20.51 -3.15
CA GLU A 152 1.32 20.58 -4.15
C GLU A 152 1.70 19.81 -5.42
N VAL A 153 0.81 18.94 -5.86
CA VAL A 153 0.99 18.13 -7.06
C VAL A 153 -0.22 18.23 -7.99
N ASP A 154 -0.08 17.78 -9.22
CA ASP A 154 -1.24 17.62 -10.09
C ASP A 154 -2.15 16.50 -9.56
N SER A 155 -3.44 16.77 -9.42
CA SER A 155 -4.43 15.83 -8.88
C SER A 155 -4.56 14.55 -9.73
N THR A 156 -4.16 14.60 -11.00
CA THR A 156 -4.15 13.40 -11.86
C THR A 156 -3.15 12.35 -11.42
N PHE A 157 -2.04 12.74 -10.76
CA PHE A 157 -1.08 11.78 -10.19
C PHE A 157 -1.68 11.03 -9.01
N ILE A 158 -2.47 11.73 -8.17
CA ILE A 158 -3.23 11.13 -7.07
C ILE A 158 -4.23 10.12 -7.62
N LYS A 159 -5.01 10.57 -8.62
CA LYS A 159 -6.00 9.71 -9.27
C LYS A 159 -5.35 8.47 -9.90
N HIS A 160 -4.25 8.65 -10.61
CA HIS A 160 -3.54 7.53 -11.24
C HIS A 160 -3.02 6.54 -10.18
N ALA A 161 -2.44 7.03 -9.09
CA ALA A 161 -2.00 6.17 -7.99
C ALA A 161 -3.16 5.36 -7.37
N ASP A 162 -4.34 5.98 -7.19
CA ASP A 162 -5.55 5.28 -6.73
C ASP A 162 -6.02 4.24 -7.77
N ASP A 163 -6.08 4.60 -9.04
CA ASP A 163 -6.51 3.72 -10.14
C ASP A 163 -5.63 2.46 -10.28
N VAL A 164 -4.31 2.57 -10.02
CA VAL A 164 -3.39 1.41 -10.01
C VAL A 164 -3.35 0.67 -8.67
N GLY A 165 -4.23 1.05 -7.74
CA GLY A 165 -4.47 0.35 -6.47
C GLY A 165 -3.43 0.64 -5.39
N MET A 166 -2.79 1.80 -5.43
CA MET A 166 -1.98 2.33 -4.32
C MET A 166 -2.85 3.14 -3.36
N TYR A 167 -2.30 3.52 -2.21
CA TYR A 167 -2.91 4.42 -1.23
C TYR A 167 -2.25 5.78 -1.36
N PRO A 168 -2.86 6.73 -2.12
CA PRO A 168 -2.26 8.04 -2.33
C PRO A 168 -2.50 8.96 -1.14
N CYS A 169 -1.43 9.59 -0.69
CA CYS A 169 -1.41 10.58 0.38
C CYS A 169 -0.75 11.87 -0.07
N LEU A 170 -1.01 12.91 0.69
CA LEU A 170 -0.32 14.19 0.61
C LEU A 170 0.28 14.55 1.95
N THR A 171 1.42 15.20 1.94
CA THR A 171 1.99 15.90 3.09
C THR A 171 2.43 17.29 2.70
N GLY A 172 2.20 18.28 3.56
CA GLY A 172 2.57 19.66 3.31
C GLY A 172 2.32 20.55 4.52
N ASN A 173 2.57 21.84 4.34
CA ASN A 173 2.44 22.82 5.42
C ASN A 173 1.07 23.54 5.43
N GLY A 174 0.20 23.22 4.48
CA GLY A 174 -1.13 23.75 4.30
C GLY A 174 -1.52 23.76 2.82
N PHE A 175 -2.80 23.55 2.56
CA PHE A 175 -3.38 23.59 1.21
C PHE A 175 -4.62 24.45 1.22
N ASN A 176 -4.90 25.20 0.15
CA ASN A 176 -6.17 25.91 0.07
C ASN A 176 -7.34 24.95 -0.18
N LEU A 177 -8.54 25.34 0.24
CA LEU A 177 -9.74 24.48 0.18
C LEU A 177 -10.07 24.01 -1.24
N GLU A 178 -9.90 24.88 -2.27
CA GLU A 178 -10.16 24.50 -3.66
C GLU A 178 -9.24 23.35 -4.12
N LYS A 179 -7.99 23.34 -3.70
CA LYS A 179 -7.04 22.25 -4.01
C LYS A 179 -7.38 21.00 -3.24
N ILE A 180 -7.72 21.10 -1.96
CA ILE A 180 -8.16 19.96 -1.15
C ILE A 180 -9.35 19.26 -1.80
N ASP A 181 -10.36 19.99 -2.24
CA ASP A 181 -11.53 19.43 -2.92
C ASP A 181 -11.13 18.65 -4.20
N LYS A 182 -10.17 19.18 -4.98
CA LYS A 182 -9.64 18.47 -6.16
C LYS A 182 -8.92 17.18 -5.77
N TYR A 183 -8.13 17.20 -4.70
CA TYR A 183 -7.41 16.03 -4.23
C TYR A 183 -8.35 14.94 -3.66
N VAL A 184 -9.38 15.37 -2.92
CA VAL A 184 -10.43 14.46 -2.45
C VAL A 184 -11.18 13.85 -3.63
N GLY A 185 -11.56 14.66 -4.62
CA GLY A 185 -12.18 14.18 -5.86
C GLY A 185 -11.28 13.24 -6.69
N ALA A 186 -9.97 13.37 -6.58
CA ALA A 186 -8.98 12.48 -7.21
C ALA A 186 -8.72 11.19 -6.43
N GLY A 187 -9.26 11.05 -5.21
CA GLY A 187 -9.14 9.83 -4.43
C GLY A 187 -8.01 9.82 -3.40
N VAL A 188 -7.51 11.00 -2.98
CA VAL A 188 -6.57 11.08 -1.85
C VAL A 188 -7.18 10.39 -0.61
N LYS A 189 -6.38 9.59 0.09
CA LYS A 189 -6.84 8.80 1.25
C LYS A 189 -6.44 9.43 2.58
N PHE A 190 -5.36 10.20 2.58
CA PHE A 190 -4.82 10.82 3.79
C PHE A 190 -4.06 12.10 3.44
N VAL A 191 -4.28 13.13 4.24
CA VAL A 191 -3.54 14.39 4.14
C VAL A 191 -2.89 14.66 5.48
N ASP A 192 -1.59 14.85 5.47
CA ASP A 192 -0.78 15.18 6.64
C ASP A 192 -0.37 16.65 6.55
N ILE A 193 -0.72 17.42 7.56
CA ILE A 193 -0.43 18.85 7.63
C ILE A 193 0.61 19.09 8.73
N SER A 194 1.77 19.57 8.32
CA SER A 194 2.85 19.94 9.24
C SER A 194 2.64 21.36 9.78
N LEU A 195 2.47 21.49 11.09
CA LEU A 195 2.40 22.76 11.77
C LEU A 195 3.72 23.06 12.50
N GLU A 196 4.40 24.15 12.11
CA GLU A 196 5.61 24.62 12.77
C GLU A 196 5.34 25.33 14.10
N SER A 197 4.16 25.90 14.24
CA SER A 197 3.69 26.57 15.45
C SER A 197 2.17 26.60 15.51
N ILE A 198 1.61 26.57 16.73
CA ILE A 198 0.20 26.89 16.96
C ILE A 198 -0.08 28.39 16.87
N ASN A 199 0.96 29.22 16.86
CA ASN A 199 0.83 30.65 16.62
C ASN A 199 0.92 30.96 15.13
N PRO A 200 -0.13 31.56 14.51
CA PRO A 200 -0.19 31.81 13.07
C PRO A 200 1.00 32.62 12.56
N GLN A 201 1.37 33.70 13.27
CA GLN A 201 2.47 34.57 12.85
C GLN A 201 3.80 33.82 12.83
N LEU A 202 4.11 33.07 13.88
CA LEU A 202 5.34 32.27 13.94
C LEU A 202 5.39 31.16 12.90
N HIS A 203 4.24 30.54 12.58
CA HIS A 203 4.16 29.54 11.53
C HIS A 203 4.45 30.16 10.16
N ASN A 204 3.74 31.25 9.84
CA ASN A 204 3.88 31.94 8.55
C ASN A 204 5.29 32.53 8.38
N GLU A 205 5.83 33.21 9.41
CA GLU A 205 7.21 33.75 9.39
C GLU A 205 8.26 32.67 9.17
N LYS A 206 8.13 31.52 9.84
CA LYS A 206 9.12 30.44 9.75
C LYS A 206 9.16 29.80 8.35
N LEU A 207 8.02 29.72 7.68
CA LEU A 207 7.89 29.17 6.35
C LEU A 207 7.98 30.21 5.24
N GLY A 208 7.94 31.51 5.58
CA GLY A 208 8.05 32.61 4.64
C GLY A 208 6.84 32.78 3.72
N ILE A 209 5.66 32.27 4.13
CA ILE A 209 4.43 32.29 3.34
C ILE A 209 3.29 32.86 4.19
N ASP A 210 2.65 33.92 3.71
CA ASP A 210 1.50 34.54 4.38
C ASP A 210 0.25 33.65 4.29
N ASN A 211 -0.57 33.64 5.33
CA ASN A 211 -1.84 32.90 5.46
C ASN A 211 -1.70 31.38 5.34
N LEU A 212 -0.52 30.84 5.49
CA LEU A 212 -0.30 29.40 5.38
C LEU A 212 -0.91 28.64 6.59
N TRP A 213 -0.86 29.26 7.77
CA TRP A 213 -1.47 28.69 8.98
C TRP A 213 -2.99 28.58 8.84
N GLU A 214 -3.62 29.61 8.29
CA GLU A 214 -5.06 29.64 8.04
C GLU A 214 -5.46 28.51 7.09
N ASN A 215 -4.71 28.31 6.01
CA ASN A 215 -4.92 27.18 5.08
C ASN A 215 -4.67 25.80 5.72
N ALA A 216 -3.87 25.74 6.78
CA ALA A 216 -3.56 24.47 7.46
C ALA A 216 -4.63 24.05 8.46
N VAL A 217 -5.46 24.98 8.97
CA VAL A 217 -6.43 24.72 10.06
C VAL A 217 -7.90 24.88 9.64
N GLU A 218 -8.18 25.41 8.44
CA GLU A 218 -9.50 25.43 7.85
C GLU A 218 -9.89 24.06 7.27
#